data_9b0a464506202d602e5785883b99ad15
#
_entry.id   9b0a464506202d602e5785883b99ad15
#
_cell.length_a   1.000
_cell.length_b   1.000
_cell.length_c   1.000
_cell.angle_alpha   90.00
_cell.angle_beta   90.00
_cell.angle_gamma   90.00
#
_symmetry.space_group_name_H-M   'P 1'
#
loop_
_entity.id
_entity.type
_entity.pdbx_description
1 polymer ?
#
loop_
_entity_poly.entity_id
_entity_poly.type
_entity_poly.pdbx_seq_one_letter_code
_entity_poly.pdbx_strand_id
1 'polypeptide(L)' 'MIDLREVRSVTGFQRNIKNYVGRLKENKTPLVLTVNGRAELVAQDAESYQLILERLERAETLTAIARGIEQVRPG' A
#
# COMPACT_ATOMS: atom_id res chain seq x y z
N MET A 1 13.42 -7.98 -1.47
CA MET A 1 13.16 -6.88 -2.18
C MET A 1 11.90 -6.92 -2.94
N ILE A 2 11.25 -5.87 -2.98
CA ILE A 2 10.06 -5.86 -3.62
C ILE A 2 10.12 -5.55 -5.01
N ASP A 3 9.50 -6.14 -5.74
CA ASP A 3 9.50 -6.11 -6.99
C ASP A 3 8.27 -5.54 -7.42
N LEU A 4 8.11 -4.38 -7.52
CA LEU A 4 6.98 -3.77 -7.92
C LEU A 4 6.71 -3.93 -9.28
N ARG A 5 5.82 -4.63 -9.54
CA ARG A 5 5.61 -5.07 -10.69
C ARG A 5 4.94 -4.30 -11.65
N GLU A 6 3.89 -3.75 -11.36
CA GLU A 6 3.18 -3.09 -12.37
C GLU A 6 3.29 -1.61 -12.22
N VAL A 7 3.67 -0.91 -13.27
CA VAL A 7 3.76 0.53 -13.27
C VAL A 7 2.87 1.04 -14.38
N ARG A 8 1.95 1.93 -14.07
CA ARG A 8 1.04 2.49 -15.06
C ARG A 8 0.89 3.97 -14.81
N SER A 9 0.50 4.70 -15.84
CA SER A 9 0.27 6.13 -15.64
C SER A 9 -1.07 6.31 -14.94
N VAL A 10 -1.20 7.41 -14.25
CA VAL A 10 -2.45 7.73 -13.58
C VAL A 10 -3.57 7.85 -14.59
N THR A 11 -3.29 8.44 -15.73
CA THR A 11 -4.30 8.58 -16.76
C THR A 11 -4.79 7.23 -17.25
N GLY A 12 -3.88 6.32 -17.47
CA GLY A 12 -4.24 4.96 -17.90
C GLY A 12 -5.05 4.25 -16.85
N PHE A 13 -4.70 4.45 -15.61
CA PHE A 13 -5.42 3.83 -14.50
C PHE A 13 -6.85 4.37 -14.48
N GLN A 14 -7.02 5.67 -14.62
CA GLN A 14 -8.33 6.27 -14.58
C GLN A 14 -9.24 5.78 -15.70
N ARG A 15 -8.68 5.53 -16.84
CA ARG A 15 -9.48 5.09 -17.97
C ARG A 15 -10.02 3.68 -17.80
N ASN A 16 -9.30 2.84 -17.07
CA ASN A 16 -9.71 1.47 -16.90
C ASN A 16 -9.80 1.09 -15.44
N ILE A 17 -10.32 1.99 -14.65
CA ILE A 17 -10.29 1.79 -13.20
C ILE A 17 -10.94 0.51 -12.74
N LYS A 18 -12.03 0.11 -13.36
CA LYS A 18 -12.70 -1.12 -12.92
C LYS A 18 -11.84 -2.35 -13.16
N ASN A 19 -11.12 -2.37 -14.28
CA ASN A 19 -10.26 -3.48 -14.57
C ASN A 19 -9.12 -3.55 -13.57
N TYR A 20 -8.53 -2.40 -13.27
CA TYR A 20 -7.42 -2.38 -12.34
C TYR A 20 -7.86 -2.74 -10.93
N VAL A 21 -9.04 -2.29 -10.54
CA VAL A 21 -9.56 -2.64 -9.23
C VAL A 21 -9.72 -4.16 -9.12
N GLY A 22 -10.28 -4.77 -10.17
CA GLY A 22 -10.44 -6.23 -10.18
C GLY A 22 -9.11 -6.96 -10.07
N ARG A 23 -8.13 -6.48 -10.81
CA ARG A 23 -6.81 -7.10 -10.79
C ARG A 23 -6.12 -6.95 -9.44
N LEU A 24 -6.27 -5.79 -8.83
CA LEU A 24 -5.67 -5.57 -7.52
C LEU A 24 -6.29 -6.50 -6.48
N LYS A 25 -7.59 -6.69 -6.56
CA LYS A 25 -8.25 -7.58 -5.62
C LYS A 25 -7.85 -9.03 -5.83
N GLU A 26 -7.63 -9.39 -7.08
CA GLU A 26 -7.28 -10.74 -7.39
C GLU A 26 -5.84 -11.05 -7.10
N ASN A 27 -4.93 -10.21 -7.56
CA ASN A 27 -3.52 -10.46 -7.45
C ASN A 27 -2.89 -10.00 -6.16
N LYS A 28 -3.51 -9.04 -5.50
CA LYS A 28 -3.01 -8.50 -4.24
C LYS A 28 -1.63 -7.90 -4.37
N THR A 29 -1.31 -7.43 -5.56
CA THR A 29 -0.01 -6.81 -5.82
C THR A 29 -0.19 -5.33 -6.03
N PRO A 30 0.62 -4.49 -5.41
CA PRO A 30 0.47 -3.06 -5.56
C PRO A 30 0.73 -2.60 -6.99
N LEU A 31 0.08 -1.51 -7.37
CA LEU A 31 0.25 -0.94 -8.67
C LEU A 31 0.82 0.45 -8.49
N VAL A 32 1.97 0.71 -9.08
CA VAL A 32 2.59 2.01 -8.97
C VAL A 32 2.03 2.92 -10.07
N LEU A 33 1.58 4.09 -9.68
CA LEU A 33 1.02 5.03 -10.63
C LEU A 33 1.96 6.19 -10.83
N THR A 34 2.16 6.55 -12.07
CA THR A 34 3.10 7.61 -12.41
C THR A 34 2.38 8.84 -12.92
N VAL A 35 2.98 9.98 -12.67
CA VAL A 35 2.50 11.23 -13.20
C VAL A 35 3.71 11.84 -13.88
N ASN A 36 3.57 12.11 -15.17
CA ASN A 36 4.67 12.62 -15.97
C ASN A 36 5.92 11.75 -15.86
N GLY A 37 5.70 10.46 -15.87
CA GLY A 37 6.81 9.52 -15.84
C GLY A 37 7.44 9.28 -14.48
N ARG A 38 6.91 9.89 -13.43
CA ARG A 38 7.48 9.72 -12.11
C ARG A 38 6.51 8.99 -11.21
N ALA A 39 7.01 8.07 -10.43
CA ALA A 39 6.16 7.32 -9.50
C ALA A 39 5.67 8.27 -8.41
N GLU A 40 4.39 8.44 -8.33
CA GLU A 40 3.81 9.36 -7.36
C GLU A 40 2.81 8.69 -6.41
N LEU A 41 2.20 7.62 -6.84
CA LEU A 41 1.17 6.98 -6.04
C LEU A 41 1.29 5.47 -6.12
N VAL A 42 0.69 4.83 -5.14
CA VAL A 42 0.61 3.38 -5.15
C VAL A 42 -0.83 3.01 -4.88
N ALA A 43 -1.39 2.15 -5.71
CA ALA A 43 -2.74 1.67 -5.52
C ALA A 43 -2.68 0.23 -5.04
N GLN A 44 -3.52 -0.11 -4.09
CA GLN A 44 -3.53 -1.44 -3.55
C GLN A 44 -4.93 -1.78 -3.06
N ASP A 45 -5.28 -3.06 -3.04
CA ASP A 45 -6.57 -3.47 -2.53
C ASP A 45 -6.62 -3.22 -1.02
N ALA A 46 -7.79 -2.90 -0.54
CA ALA A 46 -7.94 -2.50 0.86
C ALA A 46 -7.55 -3.59 1.84
N GLU A 47 -7.85 -4.83 1.50
CA GLU A 47 -7.55 -5.93 2.39
C GLU A 47 -6.04 -6.08 2.61
N SER A 48 -5.26 -6.03 1.54
CA SER A 48 -3.82 -6.15 1.67
C SER A 48 -3.24 -4.96 2.42
N TYR A 49 -3.77 -3.78 2.18
CA TYR A 49 -3.30 -2.59 2.86
C TYR A 49 -3.58 -2.70 4.36
N GLN A 50 -4.77 -3.19 4.71
CA GLN A 50 -5.14 -3.36 6.09
C GLN A 50 -4.18 -4.33 6.81
N LEU A 51 -3.83 -5.41 6.13
CA LEU A 51 -2.89 -6.37 6.72
C LEU A 51 -1.51 -5.73 6.94
N ILE A 52 -1.08 -4.90 6.01
CA ILE A 52 0.20 -4.22 6.16
C ILE A 52 0.15 -3.30 7.37
N LEU A 53 -0.94 -2.57 7.52
CA LEU A 53 -1.06 -1.67 8.66
C LEU A 53 -1.06 -2.44 9.97
N GLU A 54 -1.72 -3.57 10.00
CA GLU A 54 -1.77 -4.37 11.22
C GLU A 54 -0.40 -4.89 11.59
N ARG A 55 0.36 -5.31 10.62
CA ARG A 55 1.71 -5.79 10.87
C ARG A 55 2.61 -4.68 11.36
N LEU A 56 2.48 -3.52 10.75
CA LEU A 56 3.27 -2.38 11.13
C LEU A 56 2.95 -1.96 12.56
N GLU A 57 1.67 -1.93 12.88
CA GLU A 57 1.23 -1.55 14.20
C GLU A 57 1.76 -2.51 15.25
N ARG A 58 1.74 -3.79 14.94
CA ARG A 58 2.26 -4.79 15.85
C ARG A 58 3.75 -4.62 16.07
N ALA A 59 4.48 -4.36 15.00
CA ALA A 59 5.91 -4.16 15.11
C ALA A 59 6.25 -2.93 15.93
N GLU A 60 5.49 -1.87 15.73
CA GLU A 60 5.71 -0.65 16.51
C GLU A 60 5.41 -0.85 17.97
N THR A 61 4.39 -1.62 18.26
CA THR A 61 4.03 -1.90 19.64
C THR A 61 5.13 -2.68 20.34
N LEU A 62 5.65 -3.68 19.67
CA LEU A 62 6.72 -4.47 20.24
C LEU A 62 7.96 -3.63 20.48
N THR A 63 8.27 -2.76 19.53
CA THR A 63 9.42 -1.89 19.69
C THR A 63 9.24 -0.94 20.85
N ALA A 64 8.07 -0.38 20.99
CA ALA A 64 7.79 0.54 22.06
C ALA A 64 7.92 -0.12 23.41
N ILE A 65 7.43 -1.33 23.51
CA ILE A 65 7.54 -2.07 24.75
C ILE A 65 8.99 -2.36 25.08
N ALA A 66 9.75 -2.76 24.09
CA ALA A 66 11.15 -3.08 24.29
C ALA A 66 11.93 -1.87 24.76
N ARG A 67 11.53 -0.68 24.33
CA ARG A 67 12.22 0.54 24.72
C ARG A 67 11.63 1.18 25.94
N GLY A 68 10.54 0.66 26.43
CA GLY A 68 9.89 1.24 27.57
C GLY A 68 9.19 2.53 27.24
N ILE A 69 8.86 2.75 25.99
CA ILE A 69 8.21 3.95 25.59
C ILE A 69 6.73 3.77 25.49
N GLU A 70 6.00 4.72 26.02
CA GLU A 70 4.60 4.64 25.95
C GLU A 70 4.11 5.22 24.69
N GLN A 71 3.27 4.52 24.01
CA GLN A 71 2.85 4.93 22.72
C GLN A 71 1.52 5.58 22.78
N VAL A 72 1.43 6.75 22.29
CA VAL A 72 0.14 7.41 22.21
C VAL A 72 -0.37 7.28 20.83
N ARG A 73 -1.53 6.74 20.66
CA ARG A 73 -2.05 6.52 19.37
C ARG A 73 -3.07 7.50 19.04
N PRO A 74 -3.00 8.07 17.92
CA PRO A 74 -3.98 9.01 17.46
C PRO A 74 -5.24 8.22 17.25
N GLY A 75 -6.27 8.74 17.65
CA GLY A 75 -7.55 8.10 17.67
C GLY A 75 -8.07 7.57 16.41
#